data_812ae62faa3d744b69cb2aa9bc7a1aa5
#
_entry.id   812ae62faa3d744b69cb2aa9bc7a1aa5
#
_cell.length_a   1.000
_cell.length_b   1.000
_cell.length_c   1.000
_cell.angle_alpha   90.00
_cell.angle_beta   90.00
_cell.angle_gamma   90.00
#
_symmetry.space_group_name_H-M   'P 1'
#
loop_
_entity.id
_entity.type
_entity.pdbx_description
1 polymer ?
#
loop_
_entity_poly.entity_id
_entity_poly.type
_entity_poly.pdbx_seq_one_letter_code
_entity_poly.pdbx_strand_id
1 'polypeptide(L)'
;MPPSDDADKKASTLKKKAAPKTTALTRARTALTSVLKEDHVVPLTADTLRASMPHIPTGSLNVDYLIGGRPNQYGVAPCPGLPRGRIVNLYGNSGAGKTTLALTVAAAVCAAGGTVAYIDWENEVEPRYAQRIGVPVT
;
A
#
# COMPACT_ATOMS: atom_id res chain seq x y z
N MET A 1 9.83 16.24 -65.67
CA MET A 1 11.05 16.29 -64.84
C MET A 1 10.65 15.82 -63.44
N PRO A 2 10.96 14.56 -63.04
CA PRO A 2 10.58 14.01 -61.73
C PRO A 2 11.61 14.47 -60.67
N PRO A 3 11.22 14.66 -59.41
CA PRO A 3 12.12 15.05 -58.35
C PRO A 3 12.93 13.87 -57.80
N SER A 4 14.15 14.18 -57.43
CA SER A 4 15.26 13.32 -57.09
C SER A 4 15.09 12.52 -55.77
N ASP A 5 15.55 11.25 -55.82
CA ASP A 5 15.53 10.20 -54.78
C ASP A 5 16.57 10.35 -53.65
N ASP A 6 16.93 11.54 -53.23
CA ASP A 6 18.01 11.74 -52.24
C ASP A 6 17.57 12.09 -50.82
N ALA A 7 16.25 12.07 -50.51
CA ALA A 7 15.74 12.42 -49.19
C ALA A 7 15.58 11.23 -48.23
N ASP A 8 15.59 9.98 -48.71
CA ASP A 8 15.26 8.79 -47.89
C ASP A 8 16.47 8.07 -47.26
N LYS A 9 17.70 8.51 -47.53
CA LYS A 9 18.91 7.87 -46.97
C LYS A 9 19.45 8.48 -45.68
N LYS A 10 18.85 9.55 -45.17
CA LYS A 10 19.32 10.21 -43.91
C LYS A 10 18.48 9.89 -42.67
N ALA A 11 17.37 9.15 -42.80
CA ALA A 11 16.48 8.80 -41.68
C ALA A 11 16.78 7.46 -41.01
N SER A 12 17.72 6.66 -41.51
CA SER A 12 17.95 5.28 -41.01
C SER A 12 19.13 5.12 -40.05
N THR A 13 19.83 6.20 -39.68
CA THR A 13 21.08 6.08 -38.89
C THR A 13 20.97 6.56 -37.43
N LEU A 14 19.76 6.89 -36.94
CA LEU A 14 19.58 7.41 -35.58
C LEU A 14 18.72 6.49 -34.68
N LYS A 15 18.69 5.19 -34.95
CA LYS A 15 18.09 4.19 -34.05
C LYS A 15 19.09 3.11 -33.68
N LYS A 16 20.11 3.45 -32.86
CA LYS A 16 20.86 2.45 -32.07
C LYS A 16 21.68 3.15 -31.00
N LYS A 17 21.17 3.14 -29.76
CA LYS A 17 21.90 2.97 -28.49
C LYS A 17 21.14 3.62 -27.34
N ALA A 18 20.14 2.93 -26.85
CA ALA A 18 19.65 3.15 -25.51
C ALA A 18 19.20 1.80 -24.92
N ALA A 19 20.12 0.93 -24.61
CA ALA A 19 19.95 -0.18 -23.69
C ALA A 19 21.35 -0.62 -23.25
N PRO A 20 21.79 -0.27 -22.06
CA PRO A 20 22.13 -1.28 -21.06
C PRO A 20 22.04 -0.81 -19.59
N LYS A 21 21.21 0.15 -19.22
CA LYS A 21 21.06 0.50 -17.80
C LYS A 21 20.27 -0.56 -17.01
N THR A 22 19.42 -1.32 -17.67
CA THR A 22 18.63 -2.42 -17.07
C THR A 22 19.53 -3.59 -16.63
N THR A 23 20.63 -3.85 -17.32
CA THR A 23 21.48 -5.03 -17.09
C THR A 23 22.27 -4.95 -15.78
N ALA A 24 22.78 -3.78 -15.40
CA ALA A 24 23.55 -3.61 -14.15
C ALA A 24 22.63 -3.72 -12.93
N LEU A 25 21.46 -3.10 -12.97
CA LEU A 25 20.45 -3.17 -11.92
C LEU A 25 19.91 -4.60 -11.76
N THR A 26 19.64 -5.29 -12.87
CA THR A 26 19.17 -6.68 -12.85
C THR A 26 20.23 -7.62 -12.28
N ARG A 27 21.50 -7.44 -12.65
CA ARG A 27 22.61 -8.22 -12.07
C ARG A 27 22.78 -7.97 -10.58
N ALA A 28 22.72 -6.73 -10.15
CA ALA A 28 22.81 -6.36 -8.74
C ALA A 28 21.61 -6.98 -7.95
N ARG A 29 20.41 -6.90 -8.49
CA ARG A 29 19.23 -7.53 -7.87
C ARG A 29 19.41 -9.04 -7.74
N THR A 30 19.77 -9.73 -8.82
CA THR A 30 19.99 -11.18 -8.80
C THR A 30 21.06 -11.59 -7.80
N ALA A 31 22.18 -10.85 -7.72
CA ALA A 31 23.22 -11.09 -6.74
C ALA A 31 22.73 -10.91 -5.30
N LEU A 32 21.98 -9.84 -5.03
CA LEU A 32 21.41 -9.59 -3.71
C LEU A 32 20.34 -10.64 -3.33
N THR A 33 19.47 -11.01 -4.25
CA THR A 33 18.44 -12.04 -4.03
C THR A 33 19.07 -13.40 -3.75
N SER A 34 20.18 -13.74 -4.41
CA SER A 34 20.89 -15.00 -4.16
C SER A 34 21.54 -15.07 -2.78
N VAL A 35 22.00 -13.92 -2.25
CA VAL A 35 22.62 -13.82 -0.92
C VAL A 35 21.56 -13.81 0.18
N LEU A 36 20.49 -13.06 -0.01
CA LEU A 36 19.43 -12.86 1.00
C LEU A 36 18.42 -14.02 1.02
N LYS A 37 18.46 -14.93 0.04
CA LYS A 37 17.51 -16.06 -0.15
C LYS A 37 16.03 -15.65 -0.19
N GLU A 38 15.74 -14.40 -0.31
CA GLU A 38 14.39 -13.85 -0.32
C GLU A 38 14.32 -12.65 -1.29
N ASP A 39 13.16 -12.44 -1.90
CA ASP A 39 12.95 -11.36 -2.88
C ASP A 39 12.65 -10.02 -2.16
N HIS A 40 13.53 -9.63 -1.23
CA HIS A 40 13.40 -8.38 -0.46
C HIS A 40 13.93 -7.15 -1.22
N VAL A 41 14.58 -7.35 -2.36
CA VAL A 41 15.14 -6.25 -3.14
C VAL A 41 14.11 -5.77 -4.16
N VAL A 42 13.36 -4.75 -3.79
CA VAL A 42 12.39 -4.10 -4.69
C VAL A 42 13.04 -2.85 -5.29
N PRO A 43 13.12 -2.74 -6.62
CA PRO A 43 13.63 -1.52 -7.23
C PRO A 43 12.68 -0.35 -6.94
N LEU A 44 13.24 0.80 -6.55
CA LEU A 44 12.47 2.03 -6.37
C LEU A 44 12.16 2.62 -7.76
N THR A 45 11.10 2.13 -8.38
CA THR A 45 10.62 2.58 -9.68
C THR A 45 9.42 3.51 -9.53
N ALA A 46 9.05 4.21 -10.59
CA ALA A 46 7.83 5.02 -10.60
C ALA A 46 6.58 4.18 -10.30
N ASP A 47 6.57 2.90 -10.68
CA ASP A 47 5.45 1.99 -10.44
C ASP A 47 5.35 1.59 -8.96
N THR A 48 6.49 1.35 -8.28
CA THR A 48 6.50 1.10 -6.83
C THR A 48 6.07 2.32 -6.03
N LEU A 49 6.40 3.53 -6.50
CA LEU A 49 5.95 4.78 -5.88
C LEU A 49 4.46 5.08 -6.13
N ARG A 50 3.88 4.48 -7.17
CA ARG A 50 2.45 4.58 -7.48
C ARG A 50 1.61 3.51 -6.81
N ALA A 51 2.22 2.45 -6.29
CA ALA A 51 1.50 1.36 -5.64
C ALA A 51 1.01 1.80 -4.26
N SER A 52 -0.28 1.57 -3.99
CA SER A 52 -0.84 1.66 -2.65
C SER A 52 -0.49 0.38 -1.86
N MET A 53 -0.17 0.54 -0.59
CA MET A 53 0.05 -0.61 0.29
C MET A 53 -1.28 -1.32 0.60
N PRO A 54 -1.29 -2.67 0.69
CA PRO A 54 -2.44 -3.40 1.22
C PRO A 54 -2.80 -2.89 2.62
N HIS A 55 -4.02 -2.46 2.81
CA HIS A 55 -4.47 -1.82 4.05
C HIS A 55 -5.86 -2.27 4.46
N ILE A 56 -6.25 -1.91 5.67
CA ILE A 56 -7.57 -2.09 6.25
C ILE A 56 -8.07 -0.69 6.58
N PRO A 57 -9.22 -0.24 6.04
CA PRO A 57 -9.79 1.05 6.40
C PRO A 57 -10.18 1.05 7.88
N THR A 58 -9.98 2.18 8.55
CA THR A 58 -10.32 2.30 9.98
C THR A 58 -11.81 2.53 10.22
N GLY A 59 -12.58 2.82 9.16
CA GLY A 59 -13.96 3.27 9.26
C GLY A 59 -14.08 4.78 9.53
N SER A 60 -12.98 5.47 9.73
CA SER A 60 -12.92 6.93 9.88
C SER A 60 -12.07 7.55 8.78
N LEU A 61 -12.69 8.30 7.89
CA LEU A 61 -12.04 8.99 6.78
C LEU A 61 -10.90 9.90 7.23
N ASN A 62 -11.09 10.58 8.37
CA ASN A 62 -10.06 11.47 8.92
C ASN A 62 -8.84 10.70 9.41
N VAL A 63 -9.05 9.57 10.08
CA VAL A 63 -7.95 8.71 10.57
C VAL A 63 -7.22 8.09 9.39
N ASP A 64 -7.94 7.57 8.40
CA ASP A 64 -7.36 6.99 7.19
C ASP A 64 -6.51 8.01 6.43
N TYR A 65 -7.02 9.25 6.31
CA TYR A 65 -6.27 10.35 5.68
C TYR A 65 -4.99 10.71 6.43
N LEU A 66 -5.04 10.73 7.76
CA LEU A 66 -3.89 11.07 8.62
C LEU A 66 -2.83 9.97 8.61
N ILE A 67 -3.21 8.70 8.57
CA ILE A 67 -2.26 7.56 8.57
C ILE A 67 -1.46 7.53 7.27
N GLY A 68 -2.11 7.67 6.13
CA GLY A 68 -1.43 7.58 4.84
C GLY A 68 -2.37 7.75 3.65
N GLY A 69 -3.57 8.28 3.89
CA GLY A 69 -4.55 8.59 2.85
C GLY A 69 -4.27 9.88 2.11
N ARG A 70 -3.24 10.64 2.51
CA ARG A 70 -2.85 11.85 1.79
C ARG A 70 -2.20 11.47 0.45
N PRO A 71 -2.75 11.92 -0.67
CA PRO A 71 -2.20 11.62 -1.98
C PRO A 71 -0.77 12.14 -2.12
N ASN A 72 0.08 11.33 -2.71
CA ASN A 72 1.44 11.71 -3.09
C ASN A 72 1.42 12.54 -4.41
N GLN A 73 2.60 12.90 -4.91
CA GLN A 73 2.76 13.65 -6.17
C GLN A 73 2.15 12.96 -7.41
N TYR A 74 1.82 11.67 -7.34
CA TYR A 74 1.17 10.90 -8.40
C TYR A 74 -0.36 10.75 -8.18
N GLY A 75 -0.92 11.43 -7.18
CA GLY A 75 -2.35 11.34 -6.84
C GLY A 75 -2.75 10.04 -6.14
N VAL A 76 -1.79 9.25 -5.67
CA VAL A 76 -2.03 7.96 -5.01
C VAL A 76 -1.84 8.11 -3.50
N ALA A 77 -2.85 7.68 -2.72
CA ALA A 77 -2.74 7.54 -1.28
C ALA A 77 -1.92 6.28 -0.94
N PRO A 78 -0.76 6.41 -0.27
CA PRO A 78 0.13 5.27 -0.04
C PRO A 78 -0.49 4.16 0.82
N CYS A 79 -1.22 4.54 1.88
CA CYS A 79 -1.84 3.60 2.80
C CYS A 79 -3.04 4.25 3.52
N PRO A 80 -4.21 4.37 2.88
CA PRO A 80 -5.38 4.99 3.49
C PRO A 80 -6.05 4.06 4.50
N GLY A 81 -5.38 3.81 5.62
CA GLY A 81 -5.82 2.90 6.68
C GLY A 81 -4.68 2.19 7.38
N LEU A 82 -4.98 1.12 8.11
CA LEU A 82 -3.99 0.32 8.80
C LEU A 82 -3.28 -0.64 7.83
N PRO A 83 -1.93 -0.68 7.81
CA PRO A 83 -1.20 -1.54 6.89
C PRO A 83 -1.42 -3.02 7.22
N ARG A 84 -1.72 -3.85 6.22
CA ARG A 84 -1.82 -5.30 6.38
C ARG A 84 -0.46 -5.94 6.68
N GLY A 85 -0.46 -7.02 7.47
CA GLY A 85 0.76 -7.74 7.82
C GLY A 85 1.69 -6.97 8.77
N ARG A 86 1.17 -5.98 9.49
CA ARG A 86 1.92 -5.19 10.49
C ARG A 86 1.24 -5.23 11.84
N ILE A 87 2.03 -5.03 12.90
CA ILE A 87 1.53 -4.79 14.25
C ILE A 87 1.31 -3.29 14.38
N VAL A 88 0.10 -2.91 14.79
CA VAL A 88 -0.28 -1.52 15.03
C VAL A 88 -0.55 -1.35 16.53
N ASN A 89 0.11 -0.39 17.15
CA ASN A 89 -0.11 -0.04 18.55
C ASN A 89 -0.94 1.24 18.66
N LEU A 90 -2.09 1.16 19.35
CA LEU A 90 -2.93 2.31 19.69
C LEU A 90 -2.68 2.72 21.13
N TYR A 91 -2.15 3.90 21.35
CA TYR A 91 -1.89 4.42 22.68
C TYR A 91 -2.49 5.82 22.86
N GLY A 92 -2.75 6.18 24.11
CA GLY A 92 -3.35 7.47 24.47
C GLY A 92 -4.02 7.40 25.84
N ASN A 93 -4.49 8.54 26.32
CA ASN A 93 -5.16 8.65 27.60
C ASN A 93 -6.44 7.80 27.68
N SER A 94 -6.88 7.50 28.90
CA SER A 94 -8.19 6.87 29.12
C SER A 94 -9.29 7.75 28.51
N GLY A 95 -10.31 7.12 27.88
CA GLY A 95 -11.40 7.83 27.23
C GLY A 95 -11.05 8.45 25.86
N ALA A 96 -9.82 8.28 25.32
CA ALA A 96 -9.42 8.83 24.04
C ALA A 96 -10.03 8.11 22.81
N GLY A 97 -10.88 7.11 23.02
CA GLY A 97 -11.54 6.39 21.93
C GLY A 97 -10.73 5.25 21.28
N LYS A 98 -9.66 4.76 21.95
CA LYS A 98 -8.84 3.65 21.44
C LYS A 98 -9.66 2.40 21.13
N THR A 99 -10.45 1.95 22.11
CA THR A 99 -11.34 0.79 21.98
C THR A 99 -12.39 1.01 20.91
N THR A 100 -12.98 2.21 20.86
CA THR A 100 -13.93 2.59 19.81
C THR A 100 -13.32 2.47 18.42
N LEU A 101 -12.11 3.00 18.22
CA LEU A 101 -11.40 2.89 16.96
C LEU A 101 -11.09 1.42 16.60
N ALA A 102 -10.62 0.62 17.56
CA ALA A 102 -10.37 -0.81 17.34
C ALA A 102 -11.66 -1.56 16.91
N LEU A 103 -12.78 -1.29 17.58
CA LEU A 103 -14.07 -1.87 17.20
C LEU A 103 -14.57 -1.37 15.83
N THR A 104 -14.32 -0.11 15.48
CA THR A 104 -14.68 0.42 14.15
C THR A 104 -13.86 -0.27 13.04
N VAL A 105 -12.57 -0.52 13.27
CA VAL A 105 -11.74 -1.31 12.35
C VAL A 105 -12.28 -2.74 12.24
N ALA A 106 -12.64 -3.38 13.36
CA ALA A 106 -13.22 -4.71 13.38
C ALA A 106 -14.52 -4.76 12.57
N ALA A 107 -15.41 -3.78 12.75
CA ALA A 107 -16.64 -3.67 11.99
C ALA A 107 -16.38 -3.52 10.48
N ALA A 108 -15.40 -2.69 10.08
CA ALA A 108 -15.03 -2.51 8.69
C ALA A 108 -14.48 -3.80 8.06
N VAL A 109 -13.68 -4.58 8.79
CA VAL A 109 -13.18 -5.89 8.33
C VAL A 109 -14.34 -6.88 8.16
N CYS A 110 -15.24 -6.97 9.14
CA CYS A 110 -16.41 -7.86 9.06
C CYS A 110 -17.33 -7.48 7.91
N ALA A 111 -17.59 -6.19 7.71
CA ALA A 111 -18.40 -5.70 6.58
C ALA A 111 -17.78 -6.05 5.22
N ALA A 112 -16.45 -6.15 5.13
CA ALA A 112 -15.73 -6.60 3.95
C ALA A 112 -15.66 -8.13 3.81
N GLY A 113 -16.36 -8.90 4.65
CA GLY A 113 -16.37 -10.37 4.64
C GLY A 113 -15.14 -11.00 5.30
N GLY A 114 -14.36 -10.23 6.04
CA GLY A 114 -13.22 -10.73 6.80
C GLY A 114 -13.62 -11.28 8.17
N THR A 115 -12.67 -11.95 8.83
CA THR A 115 -12.82 -12.49 10.17
C THR A 115 -11.93 -11.71 11.13
N VAL A 116 -12.46 -11.40 12.31
CA VAL A 116 -11.73 -10.69 13.38
C VAL A 116 -11.73 -11.54 14.64
N ALA A 117 -10.59 -11.67 15.27
CA ALA A 117 -10.44 -12.17 16.63
C ALA A 117 -10.17 -10.99 17.56
N TYR A 118 -11.03 -10.77 18.53
CA TYR A 118 -10.89 -9.74 19.54
C TYR A 118 -10.57 -10.39 20.89
N ILE A 119 -9.46 -10.02 21.49
CA ILE A 119 -9.04 -10.51 22.81
C ILE A 119 -9.16 -9.34 23.79
N ASP A 120 -10.17 -9.39 24.64
CA ASP A 120 -10.41 -8.39 25.67
C ASP A 120 -9.84 -8.86 27.02
N TRP A 121 -8.64 -8.37 27.33
CA TRP A 121 -7.96 -8.72 28.58
C TRP A 121 -8.56 -8.00 29.80
N GLU A 122 -9.09 -6.81 29.58
CA GLU A 122 -9.64 -5.95 30.64
C GLU A 122 -11.12 -6.27 30.91
N ASN A 123 -11.76 -7.02 30.00
CA ASN A 123 -13.19 -7.36 30.03
C ASN A 123 -14.09 -6.12 30.13
N GLU A 124 -13.72 -5.07 29.41
CA GLU A 124 -14.42 -3.77 29.42
C GLU A 124 -15.35 -3.57 28.22
N VAL A 125 -15.24 -4.42 27.20
CA VAL A 125 -16.03 -4.27 25.97
C VAL A 125 -17.45 -4.79 26.17
N GLU A 126 -18.40 -3.87 26.19
CA GLU A 126 -19.82 -4.22 26.22
C GLU A 126 -20.27 -4.74 24.84
N PRO A 127 -20.82 -5.97 24.74
CA PRO A 127 -21.28 -6.54 23.46
C PRO A 127 -22.29 -5.66 22.71
N ARG A 128 -23.21 -5.02 23.44
CA ARG A 128 -24.19 -4.11 22.85
C ARG A 128 -23.54 -2.89 22.23
N TYR A 129 -22.44 -2.39 22.82
CA TYR A 129 -21.68 -1.28 22.25
C TYR A 129 -20.98 -1.71 20.97
N ALA A 130 -20.35 -2.88 20.95
CA ALA A 130 -19.72 -3.44 19.76
C ALA A 130 -20.72 -3.62 18.61
N GLN A 131 -21.93 -4.15 18.91
CA GLN A 131 -23.01 -4.28 17.92
C GLN A 131 -23.44 -2.92 17.36
N ARG A 132 -23.56 -1.89 18.19
CA ARG A 132 -23.92 -0.53 17.75
C ARG A 132 -22.88 0.08 16.80
N ILE A 133 -21.62 -0.28 16.95
CA ILE A 133 -20.54 0.12 16.05
C ILE A 133 -20.59 -0.66 14.72
N GLY A 134 -21.25 -1.82 14.71
CA GLY A 134 -21.41 -2.66 13.52
C GLY A 134 -20.58 -3.96 13.56
N VAL A 135 -20.03 -4.32 14.72
CA VAL A 135 -19.37 -5.62 14.88
C VAL A 135 -20.46 -6.69 15.05
N PRO A 136 -20.50 -7.73 14.19
CA PRO A 136 -21.44 -8.84 14.38
C PRO A 136 -21.00 -9.65 15.61
N VAL A 137 -21.75 -9.55 16.70
CA VAL A 137 -21.55 -10.35 17.91
C VAL A 137 -22.51 -11.55 17.82
N THR A 138 -21.96 -12.75 17.69
CA THR A 138 -22.68 -14.04 17.67
C THR A 138 -22.69 -14.67 19.04
#